data_7a72d54511e2b477a3e13d304ed1534b
#
_entry.id   7a72d54511e2b477a3e13d304ed1534b
#
_cell.length_a   1.000
_cell.length_b   1.000
_cell.length_c   1.000
_cell.angle_alpha   90.00
_cell.angle_beta   90.00
_cell.angle_gamma   90.00
#
_symmetry.space_group_name_H-M   'P 1'
#
loop_
_entity.id
_entity.type
_entity.pdbx_description
1 polymer ?
#
loop_
_entity_poly.entity_id
_entity_poly.type
_entity_poly.pdbx_seq_one_letter_code
_entity_poly.pdbx_strand_id
1 'polypeptide(L)'
;MFDDAVATQDTVTQLVAAIRRVARCVPSAGEVVAAVCMLDYTRPGKPDIDWDDPAAKADLVSRLVNDALAVLAVLAVLCGPDTPGRDDAAADALGLLALVAGQDVEPADGSDGTGGRWVIARKVAPDRVISTVDRQARHTRKSRSQRRDGYRAHLAAEPDTGLITDCEMTMATGQDNTDAAVGVRMAGRDRFHPITEPALAEEDGGLEIHGDSAYGSGQARADYRDAGHETVIKPKPLTRAVPGGFTADDFTVDDPAGTVTCPAGHTRAMSRSRTVTFGRLCADCPLRVQCTTAKTGRSMTIHEHDGLLRAARAQARTPEFKAAYPTRAGIERTVAHVATQNGRRVKLRYLGTTKNDAWLHTRAAALNLRALLRHGLTRNAGVWTLATA
;
A
#
# COMPACT_ATOMS: atom_id res chain seq x y z
N MET A 1 8.29 1.69 -8.37
CA MET A 1 8.00 0.31 -7.96
C MET A 1 8.92 -0.65 -8.69
N PHE A 2 9.48 -1.62 -7.99
CA PHE A 2 10.38 -2.63 -8.53
C PHE A 2 9.64 -3.94 -8.71
N ASP A 3 9.91 -4.63 -9.83
CA ASP A 3 9.39 -5.96 -10.07
C ASP A 3 10.23 -6.98 -9.28
N ASP A 4 9.56 -7.98 -8.71
CA ASP A 4 10.21 -9.10 -8.04
C ASP A 4 10.86 -10.05 -9.07
N ALA A 5 11.91 -10.73 -8.64
CA ALA A 5 12.51 -11.82 -9.41
C ALA A 5 11.74 -13.14 -9.23
N VAL A 6 10.87 -13.22 -8.23
CA VAL A 6 10.06 -14.42 -7.93
C VAL A 6 8.78 -14.38 -8.74
N ALA A 7 8.49 -15.46 -9.45
CA ALA A 7 7.26 -15.58 -10.23
C ALA A 7 6.02 -15.58 -9.33
N THR A 8 5.03 -14.80 -9.71
CA THR A 8 3.68 -14.85 -9.13
C THR A 8 3.10 -16.26 -9.29
N GLN A 9 2.51 -16.76 -8.21
CA GLN A 9 1.88 -18.08 -8.18
C GLN A 9 0.36 -17.93 -8.23
N ASP A 10 -0.29 -18.80 -8.99
CA ASP A 10 -1.74 -18.98 -8.95
C ASP A 10 -2.19 -19.70 -7.65
N THR A 11 -3.49 -19.63 -7.36
CA THR A 11 -4.08 -20.21 -6.13
C THR A 11 -3.77 -21.69 -5.97
N VAL A 12 -3.85 -22.49 -7.05
CA VAL A 12 -3.52 -23.92 -7.02
C VAL A 12 -2.06 -24.14 -6.63
N THR A 13 -1.14 -23.43 -7.27
CA THR A 13 0.30 -23.53 -6.96
C THR A 13 0.59 -23.13 -5.52
N GLN A 14 -0.05 -22.07 -5.02
CA GLN A 14 0.11 -21.60 -3.64
C GLN A 14 -0.39 -22.65 -2.62
N LEU A 15 -1.59 -23.20 -2.82
CA LEU A 15 -2.16 -24.24 -1.95
C LEU A 15 -1.27 -25.49 -1.90
N VAL A 16 -0.89 -26.02 -3.06
CA VAL A 16 -0.01 -27.19 -3.16
C VAL A 16 1.33 -26.92 -2.46
N ALA A 17 1.94 -25.75 -2.70
CA ALA A 17 3.22 -25.38 -2.09
C ALA A 17 3.12 -25.22 -0.57
N ALA A 18 2.02 -24.64 -0.07
CA ALA A 18 1.81 -24.42 1.36
C ALA A 18 1.56 -25.73 2.10
N ILE A 19 0.75 -26.65 1.56
CA ILE A 19 0.54 -27.98 2.15
C ILE A 19 1.85 -28.77 2.20
N ARG A 20 2.62 -28.79 1.11
CA ARG A 20 3.95 -29.42 1.06
C ARG A 20 4.92 -28.79 2.05
N ARG A 21 4.85 -27.50 2.28
CA ARG A 21 5.69 -26.82 3.27
C ARG A 21 5.34 -27.28 4.69
N VAL A 22 4.05 -27.37 5.03
CA VAL A 22 3.58 -27.90 6.32
C VAL A 22 4.07 -29.32 6.52
N ALA A 23 3.90 -30.21 5.51
CA ALA A 23 4.36 -31.60 5.58
C ALA A 23 5.87 -31.72 5.87
N ARG A 24 6.69 -30.76 5.45
CA ARG A 24 8.15 -30.78 5.67
C ARG A 24 8.61 -30.10 6.96
N CYS A 25 7.93 -29.00 7.34
CA CYS A 25 8.39 -28.13 8.43
C CYS A 25 7.73 -28.40 9.77
N VAL A 26 6.60 -29.12 9.79
CA VAL A 26 5.88 -29.44 11.02
C VAL A 26 6.16 -30.92 11.36
N PRO A 27 6.65 -31.23 12.57
CA PRO A 27 6.87 -32.63 12.99
C PRO A 27 5.60 -33.47 12.82
N SER A 28 5.73 -34.68 12.29
CA SER A 28 4.66 -35.66 12.01
C SER A 28 3.58 -35.17 11.00
N ALA A 29 3.67 -33.94 10.49
CA ALA A 29 2.65 -33.44 9.56
C ALA A 29 2.64 -34.17 8.21
N GLY A 30 3.75 -34.81 7.81
CA GLY A 30 3.77 -35.63 6.61
C GLY A 30 2.82 -36.82 6.69
N GLU A 31 2.73 -37.47 7.84
CA GLU A 31 1.78 -38.55 8.12
C GLU A 31 0.34 -38.05 8.17
N VAL A 32 0.12 -36.88 8.79
CA VAL A 32 -1.20 -36.23 8.84
C VAL A 32 -1.65 -35.90 7.40
N VAL A 33 -0.81 -35.26 6.59
CA VAL A 33 -1.14 -34.93 5.20
C VAL A 33 -1.51 -36.20 4.41
N ALA A 34 -0.73 -37.28 4.55
CA ALA A 34 -1.00 -38.55 3.88
C ALA A 34 -2.33 -39.20 4.34
N ALA A 35 -2.73 -38.99 5.61
CA ALA A 35 -3.92 -39.60 6.18
C ALA A 35 -5.21 -38.82 5.88
N VAL A 36 -5.16 -37.48 5.84
CA VAL A 36 -6.39 -36.64 5.77
C VAL A 36 -6.64 -36.01 4.41
N CYS A 37 -5.61 -35.91 3.55
CA CYS A 37 -5.75 -35.26 2.25
C CYS A 37 -6.27 -36.23 1.18
N MET A 38 -7.07 -35.70 0.26
CA MET A 38 -7.60 -36.43 -0.89
C MET A 38 -6.56 -36.52 -2.03
N LEU A 39 -5.59 -35.59 -2.07
CA LEU A 39 -4.59 -35.50 -3.12
C LEU A 39 -3.21 -35.95 -2.63
N ASP A 40 -2.41 -36.48 -3.56
CA ASP A 40 -1.03 -36.87 -3.30
C ASP A 40 -0.07 -35.67 -3.41
N TYR A 41 0.48 -35.24 -2.28
CA TYR A 41 1.42 -34.10 -2.20
C TYR A 41 2.89 -34.53 -2.28
N THR A 42 3.20 -35.81 -2.41
CA THR A 42 4.56 -36.33 -2.54
C THR A 42 5.15 -36.09 -3.93
N ARG A 43 4.30 -36.08 -4.96
CA ARG A 43 4.70 -35.85 -6.36
C ARG A 43 5.02 -34.38 -6.62
N PRO A 44 6.11 -34.06 -7.37
CA PRO A 44 6.41 -32.68 -7.76
C PRO A 44 5.38 -32.12 -8.76
N GLY A 45 5.31 -30.78 -8.86
CA GLY A 45 4.44 -30.13 -9.84
C GLY A 45 3.01 -29.92 -9.35
N LYS A 46 2.14 -29.55 -10.27
CA LYS A 46 0.69 -29.43 -10.06
C LYS A 46 0.02 -30.79 -10.16
N PRO A 47 -1.13 -30.99 -9.52
CA PRO A 47 -1.95 -32.20 -9.73
C PRO A 47 -2.29 -32.43 -11.20
N ASP A 48 -2.37 -33.68 -11.60
CA ASP A 48 -2.69 -34.08 -12.96
C ASP A 48 -4.21 -34.07 -13.18
N ILE A 49 -4.67 -33.09 -13.97
CA ILE A 49 -6.06 -32.91 -14.36
C ILE A 49 -6.12 -32.44 -15.82
N ASP A 50 -7.27 -32.47 -16.42
CA ASP A 50 -7.51 -31.73 -17.66
C ASP A 50 -7.51 -30.22 -17.39
N TRP A 51 -6.38 -29.59 -17.75
CA TRP A 51 -6.19 -28.15 -17.53
C TRP A 51 -6.99 -27.26 -18.49
N ASP A 52 -7.60 -27.80 -19.52
CA ASP A 52 -8.48 -27.07 -20.43
C ASP A 52 -9.94 -27.13 -19.98
N ASP A 53 -10.31 -28.09 -19.12
CA ASP A 53 -11.64 -28.18 -18.51
C ASP A 53 -11.83 -27.24 -17.31
N PRO A 54 -12.72 -26.25 -17.40
CA PRO A 54 -13.04 -25.36 -16.27
C PRO A 54 -13.65 -26.10 -15.06
N ALA A 55 -14.41 -27.19 -15.30
CA ALA A 55 -15.03 -27.94 -14.22
C ALA A 55 -13.99 -28.75 -13.42
N ALA A 56 -13.02 -29.36 -14.09
CA ALA A 56 -11.90 -30.04 -13.45
C ALA A 56 -11.04 -29.07 -12.61
N LYS A 57 -10.81 -27.85 -13.11
CA LYS A 57 -10.11 -26.80 -12.34
C LYS A 57 -10.89 -26.40 -11.09
N ALA A 58 -12.20 -26.19 -11.21
CA ALA A 58 -13.05 -25.80 -10.06
C ALA A 58 -13.10 -26.91 -9.01
N ASP A 59 -13.22 -28.17 -9.42
CA ASP A 59 -13.18 -29.32 -8.52
C ASP A 59 -11.82 -29.47 -7.84
N LEU A 60 -10.71 -29.27 -8.55
CA LEU A 60 -9.37 -29.29 -7.98
C LEU A 60 -9.21 -28.20 -6.90
N VAL A 61 -9.65 -26.97 -7.16
CA VAL A 61 -9.58 -25.89 -6.17
C VAL A 61 -10.36 -26.27 -4.91
N SER A 62 -11.57 -26.82 -5.07
CA SER A 62 -12.39 -27.25 -3.93
C SER A 62 -11.70 -28.36 -3.13
N ARG A 63 -11.11 -29.36 -3.77
CA ARG A 63 -10.35 -30.42 -3.10
C ARG A 63 -9.12 -29.87 -2.35
N LEU A 64 -8.36 -28.99 -2.98
CA LEU A 64 -7.16 -28.39 -2.36
C LEU A 64 -7.50 -27.55 -1.11
N VAL A 65 -8.62 -26.82 -1.14
CA VAL A 65 -9.08 -26.06 0.04
C VAL A 65 -9.53 -27.01 1.16
N ASN A 66 -10.29 -28.04 0.81
CA ASN A 66 -10.71 -29.04 1.82
C ASN A 66 -9.52 -29.78 2.41
N ASP A 67 -8.52 -30.17 1.63
CA ASP A 67 -7.26 -30.76 2.12
C ASP A 67 -6.52 -29.79 3.07
N ALA A 68 -6.41 -28.52 2.69
CA ALA A 68 -5.78 -27.51 3.54
C ALA A 68 -6.52 -27.34 4.88
N LEU A 69 -7.85 -27.28 4.86
CA LEU A 69 -8.68 -27.16 6.07
C LEU A 69 -8.58 -28.42 6.95
N ALA A 70 -8.59 -29.61 6.36
CA ALA A 70 -8.42 -30.87 7.07
C ALA A 70 -7.05 -30.96 7.79
N VAL A 71 -5.97 -30.58 7.10
CA VAL A 71 -4.62 -30.49 7.69
C VAL A 71 -4.57 -29.48 8.82
N LEU A 72 -5.15 -28.29 8.63
CA LEU A 72 -5.18 -27.26 9.66
C LEU A 72 -5.98 -27.70 10.88
N ALA A 73 -7.13 -28.34 10.71
CA ALA A 73 -7.99 -28.81 11.80
C ALA A 73 -7.24 -29.83 12.69
N VAL A 74 -6.56 -30.82 12.09
CA VAL A 74 -5.81 -31.82 12.83
C VAL A 74 -4.60 -31.21 13.53
N LEU A 75 -3.82 -30.38 12.83
CA LEU A 75 -2.59 -29.80 13.37
C LEU A 75 -2.89 -28.68 14.40
N ALA A 76 -4.03 -28.00 14.33
CA ALA A 76 -4.45 -27.06 15.36
C ALA A 76 -4.67 -27.76 16.73
N VAL A 77 -5.15 -29.01 16.71
CA VAL A 77 -5.31 -29.83 17.93
C VAL A 77 -3.97 -30.36 18.43
N LEU A 78 -3.10 -30.80 17.51
CA LEU A 78 -1.80 -31.40 17.86
C LEU A 78 -0.73 -30.38 18.22
N CYS A 79 -0.78 -29.18 17.60
CA CYS A 79 0.24 -28.13 17.68
C CYS A 79 -0.38 -26.81 18.12
N GLY A 80 -1.22 -26.79 19.17
CA GLY A 80 -1.81 -25.57 19.72
C GLY A 80 -0.76 -24.51 20.10
N PRO A 81 -1.18 -23.25 20.38
CA PRO A 81 -0.26 -22.15 20.68
C PRO A 81 0.64 -22.43 21.88
N ASP A 82 0.20 -23.29 22.80
CA ASP A 82 0.88 -23.64 24.04
C ASP A 82 1.73 -24.93 23.94
N THR A 83 1.93 -25.48 22.74
CA THR A 83 2.71 -26.73 22.56
C THR A 83 4.19 -26.45 22.80
N PRO A 84 4.83 -27.08 23.83
CA PRO A 84 6.25 -26.90 24.08
C PRO A 84 7.10 -27.37 22.87
N GLY A 85 8.07 -26.54 22.45
CA GLY A 85 8.97 -26.87 21.34
C GLY A 85 8.41 -26.58 19.95
N ARG A 86 7.33 -25.80 19.85
CA ARG A 86 6.87 -25.26 18.56
C ARG A 86 7.94 -24.34 17.97
N ASP A 87 8.56 -24.80 16.92
CA ASP A 87 9.59 -24.05 16.19
C ASP A 87 8.89 -22.95 15.35
N ASP A 88 9.57 -21.81 15.19
CA ASP A 88 9.10 -20.67 14.39
C ASP A 88 8.79 -21.08 12.95
N ALA A 89 9.51 -22.04 12.37
CA ALA A 89 9.32 -22.53 11.02
C ALA A 89 8.01 -23.33 10.88
N ALA A 90 7.62 -24.10 11.90
CA ALA A 90 6.35 -24.81 11.93
C ALA A 90 5.17 -23.84 12.05
N ALA A 91 5.30 -22.87 12.97
CA ALA A 91 4.28 -21.81 13.14
C ALA A 91 4.09 -21.00 11.85
N ASP A 92 5.18 -20.66 11.19
CA ASP A 92 5.19 -19.93 9.94
C ASP A 92 4.55 -20.73 8.78
N ALA A 93 4.82 -22.03 8.70
CA ALA A 93 4.24 -22.90 7.69
C ALA A 93 2.72 -23.05 7.85
N LEU A 94 2.23 -23.24 9.08
CA LEU A 94 0.80 -23.32 9.39
C LEU A 94 0.09 -21.99 9.12
N GLY A 95 0.68 -20.87 9.56
CA GLY A 95 0.16 -19.54 9.30
C GLY A 95 0.05 -19.23 7.80
N LEU A 96 1.04 -19.64 7.01
CA LEU A 96 1.00 -19.50 5.55
C LEU A 96 -0.10 -20.35 4.94
N LEU A 97 -0.28 -21.59 5.38
CA LEU A 97 -1.33 -22.47 4.86
C LEU A 97 -2.73 -21.88 5.16
N ALA A 98 -2.96 -21.43 6.39
CA ALA A 98 -4.22 -20.81 6.79
C ALA A 98 -4.52 -19.57 5.95
N LEU A 99 -3.52 -18.71 5.71
CA LEU A 99 -3.67 -17.52 4.89
C LEU A 99 -4.03 -17.87 3.43
N VAL A 100 -3.28 -18.78 2.80
CA VAL A 100 -3.46 -19.15 1.40
C VAL A 100 -4.79 -19.88 1.19
N ALA A 101 -5.22 -20.70 2.15
CA ALA A 101 -6.49 -21.41 2.10
C ALA A 101 -7.71 -20.48 2.15
N GLY A 102 -7.56 -19.25 2.69
CA GLY A 102 -8.67 -18.31 2.87
C GLY A 102 -8.65 -17.06 1.96
N GLN A 103 -7.51 -16.76 1.33
CA GLN A 103 -7.37 -15.45 0.68
C GLN A 103 -8.07 -15.30 -0.68
N ASP A 104 -8.20 -16.38 -1.46
CA ASP A 104 -8.65 -16.35 -2.86
C ASP A 104 -9.86 -17.22 -3.13
N VAL A 105 -10.53 -17.69 -2.09
CA VAL A 105 -11.65 -18.62 -2.20
C VAL A 105 -12.85 -18.17 -1.39
N GLU A 106 -14.03 -18.55 -1.85
CA GLU A 106 -15.30 -18.34 -1.16
C GLU A 106 -16.14 -19.62 -1.27
N PRO A 107 -17.07 -19.90 -0.33
CA PRO A 107 -17.99 -21.01 -0.47
C PRO A 107 -18.78 -20.88 -1.78
N ALA A 108 -18.99 -21.99 -2.48
CA ALA A 108 -19.86 -21.99 -3.64
C ALA A 108 -21.30 -21.66 -3.22
N ASP A 109 -22.09 -21.11 -4.17
CA ASP A 109 -23.50 -20.77 -3.93
C ASP A 109 -24.25 -21.97 -3.32
N GLY A 110 -24.90 -21.75 -2.17
CA GLY A 110 -25.62 -22.78 -1.42
C GLY A 110 -24.76 -23.68 -0.53
N SER A 111 -23.45 -23.38 -0.36
CA SER A 111 -22.54 -24.03 0.57
C SER A 111 -22.27 -23.12 1.77
N ASP A 112 -22.22 -23.69 2.97
CA ASP A 112 -21.80 -22.99 4.19
C ASP A 112 -20.28 -23.06 4.43
N GLY A 113 -19.56 -23.74 3.52
CA GLY A 113 -18.11 -23.96 3.61
C GLY A 113 -17.71 -25.13 4.51
N THR A 114 -18.62 -25.74 5.25
CA THR A 114 -18.33 -26.88 6.15
C THR A 114 -18.39 -28.20 5.36
N GLY A 115 -17.23 -28.71 4.90
CA GLY A 115 -17.14 -29.88 4.00
C GLY A 115 -17.75 -29.62 2.63
N GLY A 116 -17.96 -28.35 2.29
CA GLY A 116 -18.67 -27.88 1.12
C GLY A 116 -17.79 -27.70 -0.12
N ARG A 117 -18.40 -27.15 -1.16
CA ARG A 117 -17.68 -26.76 -2.38
C ARG A 117 -17.14 -25.36 -2.27
N TRP A 118 -15.88 -25.19 -2.68
CA TRP A 118 -15.20 -23.93 -2.74
C TRP A 118 -14.97 -23.48 -4.17
N VAL A 119 -15.02 -22.19 -4.40
CA VAL A 119 -14.75 -21.56 -5.70
C VAL A 119 -13.76 -20.41 -5.53
N ILE A 120 -13.11 -20.02 -6.60
CA ILE A 120 -12.27 -18.83 -6.62
C ILE A 120 -13.13 -17.59 -6.33
N ALA A 121 -12.72 -16.80 -5.35
CA ALA A 121 -13.43 -15.60 -4.94
C ALA A 121 -13.52 -14.56 -6.07
N ARG A 122 -14.68 -13.92 -6.20
CA ARG A 122 -14.90 -12.88 -7.21
C ARG A 122 -14.08 -11.62 -6.94
N LYS A 123 -13.73 -11.37 -5.68
CA LYS A 123 -12.94 -10.23 -5.25
C LYS A 123 -11.58 -10.69 -4.74
N VAL A 124 -10.52 -9.97 -5.15
CA VAL A 124 -9.18 -10.20 -4.64
C VAL A 124 -9.13 -9.79 -3.17
N ALA A 125 -8.57 -10.64 -2.32
CA ALA A 125 -8.36 -10.33 -0.90
C ALA A 125 -7.46 -9.10 -0.74
N PRO A 126 -7.76 -8.21 0.25
CA PRO A 126 -6.81 -7.17 0.64
C PRO A 126 -5.46 -7.79 1.03
N ASP A 127 -4.37 -7.14 0.65
CA ASP A 127 -3.00 -7.57 0.98
C ASP A 127 -2.64 -9.00 0.58
N ARG A 128 -3.28 -9.50 -0.49
CA ARG A 128 -3.07 -10.84 -1.02
C ARG A 128 -1.58 -11.18 -1.16
N VAL A 129 -1.17 -12.30 -0.58
CA VAL A 129 0.15 -12.91 -0.82
C VAL A 129 0.15 -13.52 -2.22
N ILE A 130 1.13 -13.15 -3.04
CA ILE A 130 1.23 -13.58 -4.45
C ILE A 130 2.26 -14.68 -4.67
N SER A 131 3.04 -15.01 -3.65
CA SER A 131 4.07 -16.05 -3.70
C SER A 131 4.28 -16.66 -2.32
N THR A 132 4.36 -17.98 -2.25
CA THR A 132 4.73 -18.71 -1.03
C THR A 132 6.24 -18.66 -0.74
N VAL A 133 7.05 -18.23 -1.71
CA VAL A 133 8.50 -18.07 -1.60
C VAL A 133 8.85 -16.67 -1.12
N ASP A 134 8.28 -15.65 -1.71
CA ASP A 134 8.42 -14.26 -1.27
C ASP A 134 7.08 -13.73 -0.75
N ARG A 135 6.85 -13.93 0.53
CA ARG A 135 5.59 -13.60 1.20
C ARG A 135 5.34 -12.12 1.38
N GLN A 136 6.35 -11.28 1.19
CA GLN A 136 6.24 -9.83 1.30
C GLN A 136 6.04 -9.15 -0.06
N ALA A 137 6.27 -9.84 -1.17
CA ALA A 137 5.92 -9.32 -2.48
C ALA A 137 4.40 -9.17 -2.63
N ARG A 138 3.97 -8.11 -3.29
CA ARG A 138 2.55 -7.79 -3.48
C ARG A 138 2.26 -7.43 -4.92
N HIS A 139 1.04 -7.75 -5.32
CA HIS A 139 0.48 -7.31 -6.59
C HIS A 139 -0.01 -5.87 -6.48
N THR A 140 0.45 -4.99 -7.36
CA THR A 140 -0.04 -3.62 -7.42
C THR A 140 -0.49 -3.23 -8.82
N ARG A 141 -1.30 -2.19 -8.88
CA ARG A 141 -1.87 -1.69 -10.11
C ARG A 141 -1.76 -0.17 -10.17
N LYS A 142 -0.95 0.33 -11.09
CA LYS A 142 -0.88 1.77 -11.35
C LYS A 142 -2.01 2.23 -12.29
N SER A 143 -2.37 1.38 -13.26
CA SER A 143 -3.47 1.59 -14.21
C SER A 143 -4.06 0.24 -14.63
N ARG A 144 -5.13 0.24 -15.45
CA ARG A 144 -5.72 -1.01 -15.98
C ARG A 144 -4.70 -1.89 -16.73
N SER A 145 -3.73 -1.27 -17.40
CA SER A 145 -2.69 -1.95 -18.20
C SER A 145 -1.36 -2.12 -17.47
N GLN A 146 -1.13 -1.43 -16.35
CA GLN A 146 0.14 -1.47 -15.64
C GLN A 146 0.00 -2.19 -14.29
N ARG A 147 0.22 -3.49 -14.32
CA ARG A 147 0.33 -4.35 -13.15
C ARG A 147 1.80 -4.57 -12.84
N ARG A 148 2.12 -4.75 -11.55
CA ARG A 148 3.47 -5.05 -11.07
C ARG A 148 3.38 -5.92 -9.84
N ASP A 149 4.29 -6.87 -9.78
CA ASP A 149 4.47 -7.78 -8.66
C ASP A 149 5.82 -7.46 -8.01
N GLY A 150 5.81 -7.20 -6.71
CA GLY A 150 7.03 -6.88 -5.98
C GLY A 150 6.83 -5.86 -4.87
N TYR A 151 7.70 -4.85 -4.84
CA TYR A 151 7.85 -3.90 -3.76
C TYR A 151 7.71 -2.45 -4.23
N ARG A 152 7.46 -1.55 -3.29
CA ARG A 152 7.45 -0.11 -3.52
C ARG A 152 8.69 0.51 -2.89
N ALA A 153 9.44 1.28 -3.68
CA ALA A 153 10.48 2.14 -3.16
C ALA A 153 9.98 3.57 -3.04
N HIS A 154 10.26 4.18 -1.93
CA HIS A 154 10.04 5.59 -1.65
C HIS A 154 11.39 6.29 -1.59
N LEU A 155 11.45 7.51 -2.07
CA LEU A 155 12.68 8.30 -2.15
C LEU A 155 12.37 9.73 -1.72
N ALA A 156 13.20 10.29 -0.86
CA ALA A 156 13.32 11.71 -0.62
C ALA A 156 14.63 12.20 -1.27
N ALA A 157 14.59 13.36 -1.87
CA ALA A 157 15.78 13.96 -2.46
C ALA A 157 15.70 15.47 -2.30
N GLU A 158 16.85 16.11 -2.11
CA GLU A 158 17.00 17.55 -2.13
C GLU A 158 16.86 18.03 -3.58
N PRO A 159 15.97 19.00 -3.87
CA PRO A 159 15.59 19.35 -5.23
C PRO A 159 16.72 19.94 -6.08
N ASP A 160 17.58 20.79 -5.49
CA ASP A 160 18.57 21.56 -6.20
C ASP A 160 19.79 20.71 -6.59
N THR A 161 20.23 19.83 -5.72
CA THR A 161 21.37 18.95 -5.94
C THR A 161 20.96 17.61 -6.55
N GLY A 162 19.72 17.18 -6.33
CA GLY A 162 19.20 15.85 -6.69
C GLY A 162 19.79 14.73 -5.84
N LEU A 163 20.42 15.06 -4.69
CA LEU A 163 20.91 14.07 -3.74
C LEU A 163 19.74 13.39 -3.04
N ILE A 164 19.81 12.08 -2.97
CA ILE A 164 18.83 11.27 -2.23
C ILE A 164 19.14 11.41 -0.74
N THR A 165 18.27 12.04 0.01
CA THR A 165 18.43 12.28 1.46
C THR A 165 17.93 11.08 2.27
N ASP A 166 16.90 10.38 1.77
CA ASP A 166 16.37 9.18 2.40
C ASP A 166 15.73 8.24 1.37
N CYS A 167 15.65 6.96 1.70
CA CYS A 167 14.94 5.98 0.90
C CYS A 167 14.41 4.82 1.77
N GLU A 168 13.30 4.23 1.35
CA GLU A 168 12.68 3.09 2.05
C GLU A 168 12.03 2.13 1.06
N MET A 169 12.27 0.83 1.23
CA MET A 169 11.60 -0.23 0.50
C MET A 169 10.50 -0.84 1.35
N THR A 170 9.27 -0.80 0.87
CA THR A 170 8.11 -1.36 1.57
C THR A 170 7.42 -2.44 0.76
N MET A 171 6.57 -3.22 1.42
CA MET A 171 5.54 -3.97 0.70
C MET A 171 4.72 -2.99 -0.14
N ALA A 172 4.24 -3.44 -1.29
CA ALA A 172 3.53 -2.56 -2.20
C ALA A 172 2.06 -2.28 -1.80
N THR A 173 1.56 -2.93 -0.75
CA THR A 173 0.24 -2.76 -0.13
C THR A 173 0.35 -2.65 1.40
N GLY A 174 -0.77 -2.33 2.06
CA GLY A 174 -0.83 -2.12 3.51
C GLY A 174 -0.96 -0.63 3.88
N GLN A 175 -1.63 -0.33 4.99
CA GLN A 175 -1.88 1.05 5.43
C GLN A 175 -0.57 1.77 5.76
N ASP A 176 0.35 1.10 6.44
CA ASP A 176 1.65 1.65 6.84
C ASP A 176 2.63 1.81 5.66
N ASN A 177 2.31 1.23 4.51
CA ASN A 177 3.11 1.25 3.30
C ASN A 177 2.57 2.24 2.24
N THR A 178 1.60 3.07 2.59
CA THR A 178 1.09 4.12 1.70
C THR A 178 2.13 5.22 1.52
N ASP A 179 2.10 5.88 0.37
CA ASP A 179 3.01 7.00 0.10
C ASP A 179 2.93 8.06 1.21
N ALA A 180 1.72 8.35 1.70
CA ALA A 180 1.50 9.29 2.79
C ALA A 180 2.17 8.86 4.11
N ALA A 181 1.95 7.62 4.56
CA ALA A 181 2.52 7.12 5.81
C ALA A 181 4.06 7.04 5.75
N VAL A 182 4.59 6.58 4.61
CA VAL A 182 6.05 6.52 4.42
C VAL A 182 6.67 7.91 4.34
N GLY A 183 6.01 8.86 3.64
CA GLY A 183 6.49 10.23 3.54
C GLY A 183 6.63 10.90 4.91
N VAL A 184 5.63 10.73 5.79
CA VAL A 184 5.68 11.24 7.17
C VAL A 184 6.84 10.60 7.95
N ARG A 185 7.04 9.26 7.85
CA ARG A 185 8.16 8.60 8.52
C ARG A 185 9.52 9.09 8.02
N MET A 186 9.66 9.30 6.69
CA MET A 186 10.90 9.79 6.10
C MET A 186 11.20 11.23 6.57
N ALA A 187 10.20 12.11 6.59
CA ALA A 187 10.34 13.46 7.10
C ALA A 187 10.75 13.47 8.59
N GLY A 188 10.12 12.60 9.41
CA GLY A 188 10.40 12.50 10.84
C GLY A 188 11.79 11.94 11.20
N ARG A 189 12.50 11.31 10.26
CA ARG A 189 13.88 10.82 10.46
C ARG A 189 14.93 11.57 9.64
N ASP A 190 14.56 12.71 9.06
CA ASP A 190 15.53 13.56 8.37
C ASP A 190 16.61 14.01 9.35
N ARG A 191 17.88 13.72 9.01
CA ARG A 191 19.03 13.99 9.89
C ARG A 191 19.47 15.44 9.85
N PHE A 192 19.05 16.18 8.85
CA PHE A 192 19.41 17.59 8.68
C PHE A 192 18.47 18.52 9.44
N HIS A 193 17.24 18.04 9.73
CA HIS A 193 16.24 18.74 10.52
C HIS A 193 15.67 17.80 11.59
N PRO A 194 16.47 17.40 12.61
CA PRO A 194 15.99 16.49 13.64
C PRO A 194 14.92 17.16 14.49
N ILE A 195 13.71 16.65 14.45
CA ILE A 195 12.56 17.07 15.29
C ILE A 195 12.85 16.84 16.79
N THR A 196 13.92 16.11 17.11
CA THR A 196 14.24 15.63 18.46
C THR A 196 14.84 16.68 19.41
N GLU A 197 15.19 17.87 18.91
CA GLU A 197 15.67 18.97 19.77
C GLU A 197 14.82 20.24 19.55
N PRO A 198 13.81 20.48 20.41
CA PRO A 198 12.94 21.68 20.31
C PRO A 198 13.68 23.01 20.33
N ALA A 199 14.89 23.04 20.88
CA ALA A 199 15.70 24.26 20.99
C ALA A 199 16.34 24.71 19.66
N LEU A 200 16.46 23.84 18.68
CA LEU A 200 16.96 24.17 17.32
C LEU A 200 15.84 24.45 16.34
N ALA A 201 14.58 24.04 16.65
CA ALA A 201 13.41 24.25 15.80
C ALA A 201 12.95 25.71 15.71
N GLU A 202 13.47 26.61 16.61
CA GLU A 202 13.10 28.02 16.59
C GLU A 202 13.94 28.87 15.62
N GLU A 203 15.12 28.41 15.18
CA GLU A 203 15.98 29.15 14.25
C GLU A 203 16.05 28.57 12.83
N ASP A 204 15.86 27.28 12.66
CA ASP A 204 15.75 26.63 11.31
C ASP A 204 14.32 26.17 11.11
N GLY A 205 13.55 26.88 10.30
CA GLY A 205 12.18 26.51 9.92
C GLY A 205 12.11 25.07 9.42
N GLY A 206 10.97 24.39 9.66
CA GLY A 206 10.78 23.00 9.25
C GLY A 206 11.00 22.77 7.74
N LEU A 207 10.99 21.50 7.31
CA LEU A 207 11.16 21.15 5.90
C LEU A 207 10.01 21.70 5.03
N GLU A 208 10.35 22.21 3.84
CA GLU A 208 9.37 22.36 2.76
C GLU A 208 9.27 21.06 1.96
N ILE A 209 8.16 20.35 2.11
CA ILE A 209 7.96 19.01 1.55
C ILE A 209 7.19 19.07 0.24
N HIS A 210 7.86 18.73 -0.87
CA HIS A 210 7.26 18.61 -2.20
C HIS A 210 6.83 17.18 -2.48
N GLY A 211 5.58 16.98 -2.89
CA GLY A 211 5.07 15.66 -3.20
C GLY A 211 3.93 15.65 -4.22
N ASP A 212 3.64 14.47 -4.75
CA ASP A 212 2.40 14.30 -5.51
C ASP A 212 1.20 14.11 -4.56
N SER A 213 0.01 14.00 -5.13
CA SER A 213 -1.23 13.88 -4.35
C SER A 213 -1.33 12.63 -3.48
N ALA A 214 -0.48 11.62 -3.69
CA ALA A 214 -0.48 10.40 -2.89
C ALA A 214 0.13 10.63 -1.50
N TYR A 215 1.05 11.59 -1.36
CA TYR A 215 1.68 11.98 -0.09
C TYR A 215 0.82 12.95 0.75
N GLY A 216 -0.22 13.55 0.17
CA GLY A 216 -1.03 14.61 0.79
C GLY A 216 -2.40 14.14 1.27
N SER A 217 -2.49 13.02 2.00
CA SER A 217 -3.72 12.66 2.72
C SER A 217 -4.02 13.67 3.84
N GLY A 218 -5.26 13.72 4.32
CA GLY A 218 -5.62 14.63 5.41
C GLY A 218 -4.80 14.39 6.67
N GLN A 219 -4.59 13.11 7.04
CA GLN A 219 -3.76 12.73 8.18
C GLN A 219 -2.30 13.14 7.97
N ALA A 220 -1.68 12.80 6.82
CA ALA A 220 -0.30 13.18 6.56
C ALA A 220 -0.07 14.69 6.61
N ARG A 221 -1.04 15.49 6.13
CA ARG A 221 -0.95 16.95 6.25
C ARG A 221 -1.02 17.44 7.69
N ALA A 222 -1.80 16.76 8.55
CA ALA A 222 -1.82 17.04 9.98
C ALA A 222 -0.46 16.69 10.60
N ASP A 223 0.07 15.50 10.28
CA ASP A 223 1.34 15.02 10.82
C ASP A 223 2.52 15.93 10.39
N TYR A 224 2.57 16.36 9.12
CA TYR A 224 3.58 17.33 8.66
C TYR A 224 3.47 18.68 9.36
N ARG A 225 2.25 19.22 9.49
CA ARG A 225 2.02 20.49 10.20
C ARG A 225 2.45 20.41 11.67
N ASP A 226 2.04 19.32 12.35
CA ASP A 226 2.30 19.12 13.77
C ASP A 226 3.82 18.89 14.04
N ALA A 227 4.55 18.44 13.01
CA ALA A 227 6.01 18.38 12.99
C ALA A 227 6.70 19.68 12.54
N GLY A 228 5.94 20.76 12.28
CA GLY A 228 6.49 22.06 11.87
C GLY A 228 6.90 22.14 10.40
N HIS A 229 6.49 21.19 9.57
CA HIS A 229 6.84 21.18 8.14
C HIS A 229 5.79 21.92 7.29
N GLU A 230 6.26 22.56 6.23
CA GLU A 230 5.42 23.11 5.18
C GLU A 230 5.22 22.12 4.04
N THR A 231 4.08 22.19 3.35
CA THR A 231 3.79 21.24 2.27
C THR A 231 3.44 21.93 0.96
N VAL A 232 4.18 21.58 -0.11
CA VAL A 232 3.90 21.90 -1.50
C VAL A 232 3.43 20.63 -2.19
N ILE A 233 2.30 20.09 -1.73
CA ILE A 233 1.73 18.83 -2.19
C ILE A 233 0.41 19.11 -2.89
N LYS A 234 0.29 18.69 -4.16
CA LYS A 234 -0.94 18.86 -4.93
C LYS A 234 -2.10 18.11 -4.28
N PRO A 235 -3.21 18.79 -3.94
CA PRO A 235 -4.39 18.11 -3.39
C PRO A 235 -5.05 17.20 -4.42
N LYS A 236 -5.72 16.14 -3.96
CA LYS A 236 -6.54 15.30 -4.83
C LYS A 236 -7.71 16.11 -5.40
N PRO A 237 -8.04 15.93 -6.70
CA PRO A 237 -9.19 16.58 -7.28
C PRO A 237 -10.48 16.17 -6.55
N LEU A 238 -11.37 17.13 -6.38
CA LEU A 238 -12.71 16.87 -5.85
C LEU A 238 -13.57 16.15 -6.87
N THR A 239 -14.28 15.13 -6.42
CA THR A 239 -15.31 14.45 -7.21
C THR A 239 -16.61 15.25 -7.20
N ARG A 240 -17.26 15.33 -8.35
CA ARG A 240 -18.61 15.88 -8.51
C ARG A 240 -19.61 14.75 -8.68
N ALA A 241 -20.73 14.82 -7.98
CA ALA A 241 -21.80 13.82 -8.17
C ALA A 241 -22.56 14.05 -9.49
N VAL A 242 -22.52 15.27 -9.99
CA VAL A 242 -23.11 15.69 -11.28
C VAL A 242 -22.01 16.41 -12.07
N PRO A 243 -21.82 16.13 -13.36
CA PRO A 243 -20.88 16.86 -14.20
C PRO A 243 -21.14 18.38 -14.15
N GLY A 244 -20.11 19.18 -13.88
CA GLY A 244 -20.23 20.64 -13.71
C GLY A 244 -20.93 21.11 -12.42
N GLY A 245 -21.44 20.19 -11.60
CA GLY A 245 -22.16 20.52 -10.37
C GLY A 245 -21.27 20.75 -9.16
N PHE A 246 -21.89 20.77 -7.97
CA PHE A 246 -21.24 21.07 -6.70
C PHE A 246 -20.26 20.00 -6.25
N THR A 247 -19.18 20.46 -5.64
CA THR A 247 -18.15 19.66 -4.97
C THR A 247 -18.34 19.70 -3.45
N ALA A 248 -17.47 19.04 -2.71
CA ALA A 248 -17.48 19.13 -1.24
C ALA A 248 -17.13 20.54 -0.73
N ASP A 249 -16.37 21.34 -1.49
CA ASP A 249 -15.98 22.68 -1.09
C ASP A 249 -17.13 23.69 -1.18
N ASP A 250 -18.20 23.37 -1.92
CA ASP A 250 -19.40 24.21 -2.00
C ASP A 250 -20.34 24.07 -0.79
N PHE A 251 -20.01 23.15 0.14
CA PHE A 251 -20.72 22.94 1.40
C PHE A 251 -19.94 23.59 2.55
N THR A 252 -20.60 24.35 3.40
CA THR A 252 -19.97 24.93 4.60
C THR A 252 -19.98 23.91 5.73
N VAL A 253 -18.81 23.61 6.27
CA VAL A 253 -18.62 22.70 7.41
C VAL A 253 -18.34 23.52 8.66
N ASP A 254 -19.13 23.31 9.70
CA ASP A 254 -18.91 23.83 11.04
C ASP A 254 -18.55 22.65 11.94
N ASP A 255 -17.23 22.40 12.11
CA ASP A 255 -16.71 21.29 12.89
C ASP A 255 -17.04 21.41 14.37
N PRO A 256 -16.90 22.60 15.04
CA PRO A 256 -17.30 22.78 16.43
C PRO A 256 -18.77 22.48 16.67
N ALA A 257 -19.65 22.90 15.77
CA ALA A 257 -21.09 22.64 15.88
C ALA A 257 -21.48 21.24 15.36
N GLY A 258 -20.58 20.52 14.70
CA GLY A 258 -20.84 19.22 14.10
C GLY A 258 -21.88 19.28 12.98
N THR A 259 -21.93 20.36 12.19
CA THR A 259 -22.94 20.58 11.16
C THR A 259 -22.37 20.88 9.79
N VAL A 260 -23.19 20.62 8.76
CA VAL A 260 -22.87 20.97 7.37
C VAL A 260 -24.05 21.66 6.74
N THR A 261 -23.78 22.80 6.09
CA THR A 261 -24.75 23.57 5.33
C THR A 261 -24.53 23.39 3.83
N CYS A 262 -25.57 23.01 3.11
CA CYS A 262 -25.54 22.84 1.66
C CYS A 262 -25.65 24.17 0.90
N PRO A 263 -25.34 24.22 -0.41
CA PRO A 263 -25.49 25.47 -1.22
C PRO A 263 -26.88 26.08 -1.27
N ALA A 264 -27.93 25.30 -0.97
CA ALA A 264 -29.29 25.79 -0.85
C ALA A 264 -29.64 26.35 0.57
N GLY A 265 -28.67 26.44 1.48
CA GLY A 265 -28.84 26.97 2.83
C GLY A 265 -29.37 25.97 3.86
N HIS A 266 -29.59 24.71 3.52
CA HIS A 266 -30.04 23.72 4.50
C HIS A 266 -28.89 23.20 5.34
N THR A 267 -29.04 23.24 6.68
CA THR A 267 -28.07 22.75 7.64
C THR A 267 -28.48 21.39 8.20
N ARG A 268 -27.51 20.45 8.31
CA ARG A 268 -27.69 19.11 8.88
C ARG A 268 -26.55 18.77 9.80
N ALA A 269 -26.87 18.05 10.88
CA ALA A 269 -25.86 17.49 11.78
C ALA A 269 -25.10 16.33 11.13
N MET A 270 -23.81 16.24 11.41
CA MET A 270 -22.98 15.09 11.09
C MET A 270 -23.24 13.94 12.05
N SER A 271 -23.19 12.70 11.54
CA SER A 271 -23.15 11.49 12.38
C SER A 271 -21.79 11.33 13.06
N ARG A 272 -21.68 10.34 13.97
CA ARG A 272 -20.37 9.95 14.57
C ARG A 272 -19.33 9.54 13.54
N SER A 273 -19.75 8.97 12.42
CA SER A 273 -18.87 8.63 11.28
C SER A 273 -18.62 9.82 10.35
N ARG A 274 -18.93 11.05 10.78
CA ARG A 274 -18.80 12.29 10.03
C ARG A 274 -19.55 12.27 8.69
N THR A 275 -20.60 11.47 8.58
CA THR A 275 -21.48 11.44 7.40
C THR A 275 -22.66 12.36 7.61
N VAL A 276 -22.98 13.18 6.59
CA VAL A 276 -24.16 14.03 6.53
C VAL A 276 -25.05 13.56 5.38
N THR A 277 -26.35 13.49 5.64
CA THR A 277 -27.37 13.14 4.63
C THR A 277 -28.46 14.19 4.64
N PHE A 278 -28.69 14.85 3.49
CA PHE A 278 -29.71 15.88 3.33
C PHE A 278 -31.09 15.28 3.05
N GLY A 279 -31.16 14.07 2.52
CA GLY A 279 -32.39 13.29 2.42
C GLY A 279 -33.54 14.02 1.73
N ARG A 280 -34.68 14.10 2.43
CA ARG A 280 -35.90 14.70 1.91
C ARG A 280 -35.79 16.23 1.59
N LEU A 281 -34.81 16.93 2.19
CA LEU A 281 -34.55 18.33 1.87
C LEU A 281 -34.12 18.54 0.40
N CYS A 282 -33.65 17.46 -0.25
CA CYS A 282 -33.30 17.50 -1.66
C CYS A 282 -34.49 17.26 -2.60
N ALA A 283 -35.67 16.84 -2.11
CA ALA A 283 -36.79 16.46 -2.97
C ALA A 283 -37.24 17.64 -3.86
N ASP A 284 -37.51 18.77 -3.23
CA ASP A 284 -38.02 20.02 -3.89
C ASP A 284 -36.92 21.09 -4.01
N CYS A 285 -35.66 20.72 -3.85
CA CYS A 285 -34.53 21.65 -3.89
C CYS A 285 -34.27 22.11 -5.34
N PRO A 286 -34.29 23.43 -5.62
CA PRO A 286 -34.05 23.95 -6.97
C PRO A 286 -32.64 23.68 -7.49
N LEU A 287 -31.68 23.46 -6.58
CA LEU A 287 -30.27 23.13 -6.90
C LEU A 287 -30.00 21.63 -7.03
N ARG A 288 -31.01 20.77 -6.89
CA ARG A 288 -30.85 19.32 -6.90
C ARG A 288 -30.11 18.79 -8.14
N VAL A 289 -30.47 19.32 -9.30
CA VAL A 289 -29.89 18.91 -10.61
C VAL A 289 -28.39 19.16 -10.71
N GLN A 290 -27.86 20.13 -9.94
CA GLN A 290 -26.44 20.44 -9.84
C GLN A 290 -25.76 19.72 -8.66
N CYS A 291 -26.55 19.14 -7.74
CA CYS A 291 -26.04 18.61 -6.48
C CYS A 291 -25.95 17.09 -6.44
N THR A 292 -26.98 16.37 -6.91
CA THR A 292 -27.04 14.91 -6.78
C THR A 292 -27.99 14.26 -7.77
N THR A 293 -27.61 13.07 -8.25
CA THR A 293 -28.48 12.16 -9.03
C THR A 293 -29.14 11.11 -8.12
N ALA A 294 -28.74 11.01 -6.85
CA ALA A 294 -29.29 9.99 -5.93
C ALA A 294 -30.77 10.25 -5.61
N LYS A 295 -31.60 9.23 -5.70
CA LYS A 295 -33.03 9.30 -5.37
C LYS A 295 -33.26 9.69 -3.90
N THR A 296 -32.40 9.25 -3.01
CA THR A 296 -32.43 9.50 -1.57
C THR A 296 -31.86 10.88 -1.15
N GLY A 297 -31.44 11.72 -2.10
CA GLY A 297 -30.80 13.00 -1.82
C GLY A 297 -29.28 12.91 -1.65
N ARG A 298 -28.64 14.08 -1.42
CA ARG A 298 -27.18 14.17 -1.23
C ARG A 298 -26.75 13.57 0.10
N SER A 299 -25.75 12.68 0.05
CA SER A 299 -25.01 12.23 1.22
C SER A 299 -23.53 12.40 0.97
N MET A 300 -22.76 12.73 2.01
CA MET A 300 -21.32 12.89 1.92
C MET A 300 -20.67 12.65 3.29
N THR A 301 -19.43 12.17 3.28
CA THR A 301 -18.60 12.03 4.48
C THR A 301 -17.59 13.16 4.50
N ILE A 302 -17.49 13.85 5.64
CA ILE A 302 -16.54 14.93 5.87
C ILE A 302 -15.29 14.33 6.49
N HIS A 303 -14.14 14.59 5.89
CA HIS A 303 -12.87 14.10 6.44
C HIS A 303 -12.58 14.77 7.79
N GLU A 304 -11.94 14.06 8.71
CA GLU A 304 -11.54 14.62 10.01
C GLU A 304 -10.68 15.89 9.86
N HIS A 305 -9.76 15.87 8.90
CA HIS A 305 -8.91 17.01 8.56
C HIS A 305 -9.42 17.80 7.34
N ASP A 306 -10.74 17.99 7.20
CA ASP A 306 -11.32 18.68 6.04
C ASP A 306 -10.80 20.12 5.91
N GLY A 307 -10.60 20.81 7.03
CA GLY A 307 -10.01 22.15 7.04
C GLY A 307 -8.65 22.22 6.37
N LEU A 308 -7.76 21.26 6.67
CA LEU A 308 -6.43 21.17 6.04
C LEU A 308 -6.53 20.86 4.54
N LEU A 309 -7.46 19.98 4.16
CA LEU A 309 -7.67 19.64 2.75
C LEU A 309 -8.21 20.84 1.96
N ARG A 310 -9.10 21.64 2.54
CA ARG A 310 -9.59 22.90 1.94
C ARG A 310 -8.47 23.94 1.82
N ALA A 311 -7.68 24.13 2.89
CA ALA A 311 -6.53 25.02 2.87
C ALA A 311 -5.53 24.63 1.77
N ALA A 312 -5.21 23.33 1.63
CA ALA A 312 -4.34 22.84 0.57
C ALA A 312 -4.91 23.08 -0.85
N ARG A 313 -6.22 22.97 -1.03
CA ARG A 313 -6.86 23.31 -2.31
C ARG A 313 -6.85 24.80 -2.60
N ALA A 314 -6.97 25.63 -1.58
CA ALA A 314 -6.81 27.08 -1.72
C ALA A 314 -5.36 27.44 -2.07
N GLN A 315 -4.39 26.91 -1.33
CA GLN A 315 -2.97 27.08 -1.59
C GLN A 315 -2.57 26.67 -3.02
N ALA A 316 -3.08 25.54 -3.51
CA ALA A 316 -2.78 25.06 -4.87
C ALA A 316 -3.25 25.98 -6.01
N ARG A 317 -4.07 26.99 -5.70
CA ARG A 317 -4.53 27.99 -6.67
C ARG A 317 -3.63 29.23 -6.70
N THR A 318 -2.79 29.43 -5.69
CA THR A 318 -1.94 30.63 -5.56
C THR A 318 -0.81 30.63 -6.58
N PRO A 319 -0.29 31.82 -6.95
CA PRO A 319 0.88 31.96 -7.83
C PRO A 319 2.12 31.31 -7.24
N GLU A 320 2.34 31.43 -5.91
CA GLU A 320 3.49 30.93 -5.18
C GLU A 320 3.56 29.40 -5.30
N PHE A 321 2.43 28.71 -5.03
CA PHE A 321 2.34 27.26 -5.20
C PHE A 321 2.64 26.81 -6.66
N LYS A 322 2.10 27.55 -7.62
CA LYS A 322 2.30 27.25 -9.06
C LYS A 322 3.75 27.45 -9.48
N ALA A 323 4.48 28.36 -8.83
CA ALA A 323 5.90 28.59 -9.07
C ALA A 323 6.76 27.50 -8.38
N ALA A 324 6.44 27.12 -7.14
CA ALA A 324 7.20 26.14 -6.37
C ALA A 324 6.98 24.69 -6.82
N TYR A 325 5.73 24.30 -7.13
CA TYR A 325 5.36 22.89 -7.40
C TYR A 325 6.17 22.21 -8.54
N PRO A 326 6.58 22.87 -9.64
CA PRO A 326 7.39 22.25 -10.68
C PRO A 326 8.75 21.72 -10.24
N THR A 327 9.34 22.25 -9.15
CA THR A 327 10.59 21.77 -8.55
C THR A 327 10.56 20.26 -8.28
N ARG A 328 9.38 19.72 -7.95
CA ARG A 328 9.14 18.28 -7.81
C ARG A 328 9.57 17.44 -9.02
N ALA A 329 9.60 18.01 -10.23
CA ALA A 329 9.97 17.25 -11.43
C ALA A 329 11.41 16.68 -11.36
N GLY A 330 12.28 17.25 -10.52
CA GLY A 330 13.62 16.73 -10.24
C GLY A 330 13.61 15.32 -9.68
N ILE A 331 12.70 15.02 -8.74
CA ILE A 331 12.61 13.71 -8.09
C ILE A 331 12.22 12.60 -9.09
N GLU A 332 11.43 12.88 -10.11
CA GLU A 332 11.04 11.88 -11.11
C GLU A 332 12.23 11.34 -11.88
N ARG A 333 13.23 12.19 -12.17
CA ARG A 333 14.50 11.77 -12.78
C ARG A 333 15.30 10.89 -11.84
N THR A 334 15.37 11.26 -10.55
CA THR A 334 16.05 10.47 -9.51
C THR A 334 15.39 9.10 -9.38
N VAL A 335 14.05 9.03 -9.30
CA VAL A 335 13.29 7.77 -9.30
C VAL A 335 13.58 6.93 -10.55
N ALA A 336 13.63 7.55 -11.72
CA ALA A 336 13.98 6.85 -12.96
C ALA A 336 15.40 6.27 -12.91
N HIS A 337 16.39 7.01 -12.40
CA HIS A 337 17.77 6.54 -12.25
C HIS A 337 17.88 5.39 -11.25
N VAL A 338 17.15 5.45 -10.13
CA VAL A 338 17.09 4.34 -9.16
C VAL A 338 16.45 3.10 -9.79
N ALA A 339 15.39 3.28 -10.58
CA ALA A 339 14.62 2.17 -11.17
C ALA A 339 15.23 1.56 -12.43
N THR A 340 16.29 2.16 -13.00
CA THR A 340 16.89 1.70 -14.27
C THR A 340 18.40 1.54 -14.18
N GLN A 341 18.94 0.61 -14.95
CA GLN A 341 20.38 0.43 -15.16
C GLN A 341 20.64 0.10 -16.63
N ASN A 342 21.53 0.82 -17.28
CA ASN A 342 21.86 0.65 -18.70
C ASN A 342 20.61 0.63 -19.60
N GLY A 343 19.67 1.56 -19.35
CA GLY A 343 18.41 1.68 -20.10
C GLY A 343 17.37 0.58 -19.81
N ARG A 344 17.67 -0.38 -18.95
CA ARG A 344 16.76 -1.47 -18.58
C ARG A 344 16.23 -1.27 -17.17
N ARG A 345 15.00 -1.72 -16.92
CA ARG A 345 14.45 -1.78 -15.55
C ARG A 345 15.24 -2.75 -14.70
N VAL A 346 15.53 -2.32 -13.50
CA VAL A 346 16.17 -3.16 -12.48
C VAL A 346 15.10 -4.07 -11.86
N LYS A 347 15.39 -5.36 -11.81
CA LYS A 347 14.62 -6.33 -11.06
C LYS A 347 15.26 -6.55 -9.70
N LEU A 348 14.45 -6.76 -8.69
CA LEU A 348 14.93 -7.11 -7.35
C LEU A 348 15.55 -8.50 -7.35
N ARG A 349 16.55 -8.70 -6.48
CA ARG A 349 17.33 -9.92 -6.41
C ARG A 349 17.16 -10.67 -5.10
N TYR A 350 16.53 -10.04 -4.10
CA TYR A 350 16.41 -10.57 -2.76
C TYR A 350 14.95 -10.82 -2.40
N LEU A 351 14.73 -11.75 -1.48
CA LEU A 351 13.44 -12.00 -0.88
C LEU A 351 13.25 -11.09 0.34
N GLY A 352 12.05 -10.57 0.48
CA GLY A 352 11.64 -9.73 1.61
C GLY A 352 12.08 -8.27 1.50
N THR A 353 11.45 -7.42 2.32
CA THR A 353 11.71 -5.97 2.37
C THR A 353 13.11 -5.66 2.87
N THR A 354 13.57 -6.28 3.97
CA THR A 354 14.82 -5.93 4.65
C THR A 354 16.05 -5.99 3.73
N LYS A 355 16.21 -7.06 2.97
CA LYS A 355 17.38 -7.22 2.07
C LYS A 355 17.25 -6.29 0.85
N ASN A 356 16.06 -6.11 0.35
CA ASN A 356 15.80 -5.20 -0.77
C ASN A 356 15.93 -3.74 -0.36
N ASP A 357 15.61 -3.40 0.89
CA ASP A 357 15.82 -2.07 1.46
C ASP A 357 17.32 -1.75 1.59
N ALA A 358 18.10 -2.66 2.17
CA ALA A 358 19.57 -2.53 2.25
C ALA A 358 20.19 -2.37 0.85
N TRP A 359 19.70 -3.12 -0.14
CA TRP A 359 20.12 -2.97 -1.53
C TRP A 359 19.73 -1.58 -2.08
N LEU A 360 18.52 -1.06 -1.76
CA LEU A 360 18.08 0.26 -2.19
C LEU A 360 18.98 1.36 -1.63
N HIS A 361 19.32 1.31 -0.34
CA HIS A 361 20.26 2.23 0.30
C HIS A 361 21.66 2.20 -0.36
N THR A 362 22.18 1.01 -0.64
CA THR A 362 23.48 0.87 -1.35
C THR A 362 23.41 1.52 -2.74
N ARG A 363 22.29 1.34 -3.45
CA ARG A 363 22.09 1.94 -4.76
C ARG A 363 21.94 3.46 -4.70
N ALA A 364 21.21 3.96 -3.71
CA ALA A 364 21.07 5.40 -3.46
C ALA A 364 22.42 6.05 -3.16
N ALA A 365 23.24 5.42 -2.30
CA ALA A 365 24.58 5.89 -1.98
C ALA A 365 25.49 5.96 -3.23
N ALA A 366 25.43 4.95 -4.10
CA ALA A 366 26.20 4.94 -5.34
C ALA A 366 25.76 6.06 -6.31
N LEU A 367 24.45 6.35 -6.37
CA LEU A 367 23.90 7.44 -7.18
C LEU A 367 24.30 8.81 -6.60
N ASN A 368 24.24 8.96 -5.28
CA ASN A 368 24.70 10.16 -4.58
C ASN A 368 26.19 10.43 -4.81
N LEU A 369 27.04 9.42 -4.73
CA LEU A 369 28.47 9.58 -5.03
C LEU A 369 28.67 10.09 -6.48
N ARG A 370 27.92 9.56 -7.44
CA ARG A 370 27.98 10.04 -8.83
C ARG A 370 27.46 11.47 -8.97
N ALA A 371 26.45 11.87 -8.19
CA ALA A 371 25.94 13.22 -8.17
C ALA A 371 26.98 14.17 -7.54
N LEU A 372 27.57 13.81 -6.43
CA LEU A 372 28.63 14.58 -5.75
C LEU A 372 29.84 14.80 -6.65
N LEU A 373 30.28 13.77 -7.40
CA LEU A 373 31.36 13.93 -8.38
C LEU A 373 31.00 14.95 -9.48
N ARG A 374 29.75 15.00 -9.91
CA ARG A 374 29.27 16.01 -10.88
C ARG A 374 29.25 17.43 -10.27
N HIS A 375 29.01 17.52 -8.95
CA HIS A 375 29.08 18.77 -8.20
C HIS A 375 30.50 19.14 -7.76
N GLY A 376 31.53 18.47 -8.31
CA GLY A 376 32.94 18.84 -8.08
C GLY A 376 33.56 18.19 -6.84
N LEU A 377 33.00 17.07 -6.31
CA LEU A 377 33.67 16.32 -5.26
C LEU A 377 35.00 15.76 -5.78
N THR A 378 36.10 16.13 -5.14
CA THR A 378 37.46 15.67 -5.44
C THR A 378 38.14 15.12 -4.20
N ARG A 379 39.18 14.30 -4.39
CA ARG A 379 39.99 13.76 -3.31
C ARG A 379 41.45 14.08 -3.54
N ASN A 380 42.04 14.95 -2.71
CA ASN A 380 43.43 15.35 -2.75
C ASN A 380 44.15 14.96 -1.44
N ALA A 381 45.24 14.23 -1.55
CA ALA A 381 46.02 13.76 -0.39
C ALA A 381 45.20 13.06 0.71
N GLY A 382 44.16 12.28 0.29
CA GLY A 382 43.31 11.56 1.23
C GLY A 382 42.08 12.35 1.75
N VAL A 383 42.05 13.66 1.55
CA VAL A 383 40.98 14.55 1.99
C VAL A 383 39.95 14.76 0.86
N TRP A 384 38.67 14.60 1.17
CA TRP A 384 37.57 14.90 0.26
C TRP A 384 37.22 16.40 0.34
N THR A 385 37.12 17.05 -0.81
CA THR A 385 36.71 18.44 -0.93
C THR A 385 35.61 18.57 -1.97
N LEU A 386 34.60 19.38 -1.69
CA LEU A 386 33.58 19.76 -2.65
C LEU A 386 33.92 21.15 -3.18
N ALA A 387 33.89 21.35 -4.50
CA ALA A 387 34.04 22.67 -5.06
C ALA A 387 32.94 23.58 -4.54
N THR A 388 33.30 24.71 -3.92
CA THR A 388 32.33 25.75 -3.59
C THR A 388 31.83 26.36 -4.90
N ALA A 389 30.53 26.39 -5.10
CA ALA A 389 29.88 26.99 -6.26
C ALA A 389 30.15 28.51 -6.32
#